data_25adf08adfe05e53297651b03197e428
#
_entry.id   25adf08adfe05e53297651b03197e428
#
_cell.length_a   1.000
_cell.length_b   1.000
_cell.length_c   1.000
_cell.angle_alpha   90.00
_cell.angle_beta   90.00
_cell.angle_gamma   90.00
#
_symmetry.space_group_name_H-M   'P 1'
#
loop_
_entity.id
_entity.type
_entity.pdbx_description
1 polymer ?
#
loop_
_entity_poly.entity_id
_entity_poly.type
_entity_poly.pdbx_seq_one_letter_code
_entity_poly.pdbx_strand_id
1 'polypeptide(L)'
;MFLALLVSAGTPAFATPAIEFSPDADTGGGWYYDGADVLSFNQYITIDRGMGSNADALAGSLVYIPTLVVSGSGTYYDVKPISSPTITITNADKSAVYLTGTLGSGDLQTIGTIAGGYTSFQTDITDIVITDAGKALGSAALNMILYSQTPGLDFELSLQGGSGTNYHSFAQMLAGGYTGGNGFSGAMSIPEPATIALMGLGSLALLRKRKA
;
A
#
# COMPACT_ATOMS: atom_id res chain seq x y z
N MET A 1 38.05 22.83 24.70
CA MET A 1 37.09 21.78 24.99
C MET A 1 36.25 21.59 23.77
N PHE A 2 36.61 20.60 22.92
CA PHE A 2 35.91 20.27 21.68
C PHE A 2 34.72 19.37 22.01
N LEU A 3 33.52 19.86 21.83
CA LEU A 3 32.28 19.07 21.91
C LEU A 3 32.08 18.40 20.55
N ALA A 4 32.41 17.12 20.45
CA ALA A 4 32.11 16.30 19.28
C ALA A 4 30.59 16.15 19.17
N LEU A 5 29.99 16.83 18.19
CA LEU A 5 28.58 16.66 17.85
C LEU A 5 28.45 15.33 17.08
N LEU A 6 27.99 14.29 17.75
CA LEU A 6 27.58 13.06 17.09
C LEU A 6 26.34 13.38 16.22
N VAL A 7 26.56 13.61 14.94
CA VAL A 7 25.47 13.54 13.97
C VAL A 7 25.16 12.06 13.77
N SER A 8 24.20 11.57 14.52
CA SER A 8 23.58 10.28 14.16
C SER A 8 22.94 10.48 12.79
N ALA A 9 23.53 9.90 11.75
CA ALA A 9 22.85 9.71 10.49
C ALA A 9 21.61 8.88 10.83
N GLY A 10 20.48 9.53 10.96
CA GLY A 10 19.20 8.86 11.13
C GLY A 10 19.06 7.90 9.95
N THR A 11 18.95 6.62 10.22
CA THR A 11 18.46 5.67 9.22
C THR A 11 17.15 6.24 8.70
N PRO A 12 16.90 6.22 7.38
CA PRO A 12 15.60 6.60 6.87
C PRO A 12 14.57 5.74 7.62
N ALA A 13 13.71 6.39 8.35
CA ALA A 13 12.62 5.72 9.01
C ALA A 13 11.65 5.34 7.88
N PHE A 14 11.51 4.06 7.61
CA PHE A 14 10.51 3.55 6.68
C PHE A 14 9.18 3.47 7.43
N ALA A 15 8.11 3.90 6.77
CA ALA A 15 6.75 3.71 7.30
C ALA A 15 6.58 2.23 7.69
N THR A 16 6.17 1.98 8.93
CA THR A 16 5.96 0.60 9.38
C THR A 16 4.62 0.12 8.83
N PRO A 17 4.59 -1.00 8.10
CA PRO A 17 3.33 -1.56 7.65
C PRO A 17 2.40 -1.83 8.83
N ALA A 18 1.22 -1.23 8.81
CA ALA A 18 0.18 -1.49 9.80
C ALA A 18 -0.63 -2.74 9.44
N ILE A 19 -0.87 -2.95 8.14
CA ILE A 19 -1.63 -4.07 7.59
C ILE A 19 -0.89 -4.61 6.38
N GLU A 20 -0.68 -5.93 6.33
CA GLU A 20 -0.09 -6.64 5.19
C GLU A 20 -1.08 -7.68 4.68
N PHE A 21 -1.18 -7.81 3.37
CA PHE A 21 -2.09 -8.74 2.72
C PHE A 21 -1.51 -9.28 1.42
N SER A 22 -1.91 -10.51 1.09
CA SER A 22 -1.60 -11.15 -0.19
C SER A 22 -2.74 -12.07 -0.61
N PRO A 23 -2.93 -12.31 -1.91
CA PRO A 23 -3.90 -13.33 -2.32
C PRO A 23 -3.42 -14.69 -1.85
N ASP A 24 -4.35 -15.50 -1.36
CA ASP A 24 -4.09 -16.89 -1.03
C ASP A 24 -3.72 -17.66 -2.32
N ALA A 25 -2.55 -18.27 -2.33
CA ALA A 25 -2.05 -19.03 -3.47
C ALA A 25 -2.98 -20.18 -3.88
N ASP A 26 -3.71 -20.75 -2.93
CA ASP A 26 -4.60 -21.88 -3.14
C ASP A 26 -5.96 -21.48 -3.74
N THR A 27 -6.34 -20.21 -3.65
CA THR A 27 -7.63 -19.70 -4.14
C THR A 27 -7.58 -19.09 -5.54
N GLY A 28 -6.40 -19.09 -6.19
CA GLY A 28 -6.20 -18.46 -7.51
C GLY A 28 -6.39 -16.94 -7.49
N GLY A 29 -6.24 -16.36 -6.32
CA GLY A 29 -6.35 -14.92 -6.11
C GLY A 29 -5.19 -14.16 -6.74
N GLY A 30 -5.49 -12.98 -7.30
CA GLY A 30 -4.48 -12.14 -7.90
C GLY A 30 -5.04 -10.86 -8.48
N TRP A 31 -4.22 -10.20 -9.25
CA TRP A 31 -4.64 -9.10 -10.08
C TRP A 31 -4.86 -9.58 -11.52
N TYR A 32 -5.67 -8.84 -12.26
CA TYR A 32 -5.96 -9.09 -13.66
C TYR A 32 -6.00 -7.77 -14.43
N TYR A 33 -5.33 -7.73 -15.59
CA TYR A 33 -5.36 -6.64 -16.55
C TYR A 33 -6.11 -7.09 -17.81
N ASP A 34 -7.05 -6.29 -18.29
CA ASP A 34 -7.97 -6.65 -19.38
C ASP A 34 -7.37 -6.47 -20.80
N GLY A 35 -6.16 -5.94 -20.89
CA GLY A 35 -5.48 -5.66 -22.17
C GLY A 35 -5.81 -4.30 -22.78
N ALA A 36 -6.63 -3.50 -22.13
CA ALA A 36 -6.95 -2.13 -22.54
C ALA A 36 -6.44 -1.11 -21.51
N ASP A 37 -7.12 -0.96 -20.41
CA ASP A 37 -6.75 -0.01 -19.37
C ASP A 37 -7.26 -0.39 -17.97
N VAL A 38 -7.95 -1.51 -17.81
CA VAL A 38 -8.56 -1.90 -16.54
C VAL A 38 -7.70 -2.90 -15.78
N LEU A 39 -7.36 -2.51 -14.55
CA LEU A 39 -6.70 -3.36 -13.57
C LEU A 39 -7.71 -3.72 -12.46
N SER A 40 -7.98 -5.00 -12.32
CA SER A 40 -8.90 -5.53 -11.31
C SER A 40 -8.18 -6.48 -10.37
N PHE A 41 -8.73 -6.62 -9.18
CA PHE A 41 -8.26 -7.54 -8.16
C PHE A 41 -9.35 -8.55 -7.85
N ASN A 42 -8.99 -9.74 -7.44
CA ASN A 42 -9.97 -10.67 -6.90
C ASN A 42 -10.68 -10.00 -5.74
N GLN A 43 -12.01 -10.16 -5.71
CA GLN A 43 -12.93 -9.33 -4.93
C GLN A 43 -12.57 -9.14 -3.45
N TYR A 44 -11.87 -10.12 -2.85
CA TYR A 44 -11.47 -10.04 -1.45
C TYR A 44 -10.15 -10.76 -1.24
N ILE A 45 -9.24 -10.11 -0.57
CA ILE A 45 -7.88 -10.55 -0.36
C ILE A 45 -7.66 -10.73 1.13
N THR A 46 -7.09 -11.85 1.54
CA THR A 46 -6.85 -12.16 2.94
C THR A 46 -5.76 -11.26 3.52
N ILE A 47 -6.01 -10.71 4.70
CA ILE A 47 -5.02 -10.00 5.50
C ILE A 47 -4.16 -11.04 6.21
N ASP A 48 -2.86 -10.98 5.96
CA ASP A 48 -1.89 -11.92 6.53
C ASP A 48 -1.47 -11.49 7.93
N ARG A 49 -1.26 -10.18 8.11
CA ARG A 49 -0.70 -9.62 9.34
C ARG A 49 -1.24 -8.24 9.67
N GLY A 50 -1.34 -7.96 10.97
CA GLY A 50 -1.46 -6.61 11.51
C GLY A 50 -0.25 -6.27 12.36
N MET A 51 0.35 -5.09 12.17
CA MET A 51 1.58 -4.64 12.86
C MET A 51 2.72 -5.67 12.79
N GLY A 52 2.90 -6.31 11.62
CA GLY A 52 3.91 -7.33 11.39
C GLY A 52 3.65 -8.67 12.09
N SER A 53 2.48 -8.87 12.69
CA SER A 53 2.12 -10.07 13.45
C SER A 53 0.91 -10.78 12.83
N ASN A 54 1.02 -12.07 12.57
CA ASN A 54 -0.08 -12.94 12.19
C ASN A 54 -1.00 -13.31 13.38
N ALA A 55 -0.64 -12.92 14.58
CA ALA A 55 -1.47 -13.06 15.78
C ALA A 55 -2.37 -11.83 16.03
N ASP A 56 -2.28 -10.78 15.20
CA ASP A 56 -3.21 -9.65 15.29
C ASP A 56 -4.63 -10.13 14.97
N ALA A 57 -5.61 -9.59 15.69
CA ALA A 57 -7.01 -9.96 15.51
C ALA A 57 -7.56 -9.63 14.11
N LEU A 58 -6.86 -8.82 13.31
CA LEU A 58 -7.21 -8.51 11.94
C LEU A 58 -6.75 -9.59 10.94
N ALA A 59 -5.78 -10.45 11.30
CA ALA A 59 -5.33 -11.53 10.43
C ALA A 59 -6.50 -12.49 10.10
N GLY A 60 -6.59 -12.90 8.83
CA GLY A 60 -7.71 -13.68 8.31
C GLY A 60 -8.95 -12.85 7.93
N SER A 61 -8.96 -11.56 8.20
CA SER A 61 -9.96 -10.63 7.64
C SER A 61 -9.70 -10.39 6.16
N LEU A 62 -10.65 -9.75 5.47
CA LEU A 62 -10.59 -9.55 4.03
C LEU A 62 -10.49 -8.07 3.68
N VAL A 63 -9.60 -7.73 2.75
CA VAL A 63 -9.55 -6.42 2.12
C VAL A 63 -10.18 -6.47 0.73
N TYR A 64 -11.03 -5.49 0.43
CA TYR A 64 -11.55 -5.22 -0.91
C TYR A 64 -10.84 -4.02 -1.50
N ILE A 65 -10.21 -4.22 -2.67
CA ILE A 65 -9.58 -3.16 -3.46
C ILE A 65 -10.48 -2.86 -4.66
N PRO A 66 -10.86 -1.59 -4.89
CA PRO A 66 -11.69 -1.23 -6.05
C PRO A 66 -10.94 -1.47 -7.36
N THR A 67 -11.71 -1.63 -8.45
CA THR A 67 -11.15 -1.71 -9.80
C THR A 67 -10.54 -0.37 -10.20
N LEU A 68 -9.38 -0.42 -10.84
CA LEU A 68 -8.58 0.73 -11.23
C LEU A 68 -8.51 0.86 -12.74
N VAL A 69 -8.35 2.09 -13.24
CA VAL A 69 -7.96 2.37 -14.61
C VAL A 69 -6.52 2.86 -14.63
N VAL A 70 -5.76 2.37 -15.59
CA VAL A 70 -4.35 2.69 -15.81
C VAL A 70 -4.23 3.52 -17.06
N SER A 71 -3.55 4.66 -17.01
CA SER A 71 -3.33 5.54 -18.15
C SER A 71 -1.89 6.04 -18.17
N GLY A 72 -1.36 6.33 -19.36
CA GLY A 72 0.02 6.78 -19.51
C GLY A 72 0.84 5.89 -20.42
N SER A 73 2.15 6.05 -20.39
CA SER A 73 3.10 5.27 -21.20
C SER A 73 4.50 5.29 -20.60
N GLY A 74 5.33 4.31 -20.97
CA GLY A 74 6.72 4.23 -20.54
C GLY A 74 6.92 3.47 -19.26
N THR A 75 7.53 4.10 -18.25
CA THR A 75 7.87 3.47 -16.96
C THR A 75 6.88 3.85 -15.86
N TYR A 76 6.20 4.98 -16.02
CA TYR A 76 5.25 5.54 -15.05
C TYR A 76 3.86 5.65 -15.67
N TYR A 77 2.88 5.23 -14.92
CA TYR A 77 1.47 5.27 -15.32
C TYR A 77 0.66 5.88 -14.20
N ASP A 78 -0.32 6.70 -14.57
CA ASP A 78 -1.33 7.20 -13.64
C ASP A 78 -2.38 6.11 -13.42
N VAL A 79 -2.74 5.89 -12.18
CA VAL A 79 -3.74 4.88 -11.78
C VAL A 79 -4.80 5.54 -10.90
N LYS A 80 -6.06 5.26 -11.18
CA LYS A 80 -7.19 5.80 -10.40
C LYS A 80 -8.34 4.81 -10.32
N PRO A 81 -9.16 4.83 -9.26
CA PRO A 81 -10.40 4.05 -9.21
C PRO A 81 -11.38 4.43 -10.33
N ILE A 82 -12.05 3.43 -10.94
CA ILE A 82 -12.99 3.66 -12.05
C ILE A 82 -14.28 4.32 -11.57
N SER A 83 -14.85 3.85 -10.47
CA SER A 83 -16.16 4.28 -9.99
C SER A 83 -16.15 4.63 -8.52
N SER A 84 -16.37 3.66 -7.64
CA SER A 84 -16.31 3.89 -6.20
C SER A 84 -14.87 3.73 -5.73
N PRO A 85 -14.24 4.76 -5.18
CA PRO A 85 -12.87 4.67 -4.66
C PRO A 85 -12.81 3.97 -3.29
N THR A 86 -13.88 3.33 -2.84
CA THR A 86 -13.94 2.79 -1.49
C THR A 86 -13.13 1.51 -1.35
N ILE A 87 -12.11 1.56 -0.52
CA ILE A 87 -11.43 0.38 0.02
C ILE A 87 -12.11 -0.04 1.33
N THR A 88 -12.24 -1.34 1.55
CA THR A 88 -12.99 -1.85 2.70
C THR A 88 -12.28 -3.05 3.31
N ILE A 89 -12.26 -3.11 4.63
CA ILE A 89 -11.82 -4.30 5.39
C ILE A 89 -13.02 -4.88 6.10
N THR A 90 -13.23 -6.18 5.94
CA THR A 90 -14.35 -6.92 6.54
C THR A 90 -13.85 -8.16 7.27
N ASN A 91 -14.71 -8.76 8.10
CA ASN A 91 -14.50 -10.13 8.57
C ASN A 91 -14.57 -11.15 7.42
N ALA A 92 -14.16 -12.38 7.69
CA ALA A 92 -14.04 -13.44 6.67
C ALA A 92 -15.37 -13.76 5.97
N ASP A 93 -16.50 -13.66 6.64
CA ASP A 93 -17.84 -13.91 6.09
C ASP A 93 -18.52 -12.67 5.51
N LYS A 94 -17.84 -11.50 5.55
CA LYS A 94 -18.30 -10.19 5.03
C LYS A 94 -19.53 -9.61 5.73
N SER A 95 -19.91 -10.15 6.88
CA SER A 95 -21.07 -9.68 7.65
C SER A 95 -20.79 -8.43 8.47
N ALA A 96 -19.51 -8.12 8.75
CA ALA A 96 -19.08 -6.97 9.50
C ALA A 96 -17.96 -6.20 8.75
N VAL A 97 -18.12 -4.89 8.68
CA VAL A 97 -17.11 -3.97 8.16
C VAL A 97 -16.28 -3.43 9.32
N TYR A 98 -14.97 -3.51 9.22
CA TYR A 98 -14.03 -3.04 10.25
C TYR A 98 -13.45 -1.67 9.92
N LEU A 99 -13.10 -1.46 8.64
CA LEU A 99 -12.54 -0.21 8.17
C LEU A 99 -13.07 0.11 6.77
N THR A 100 -13.32 1.39 6.50
CA THR A 100 -13.51 1.93 5.16
C THR A 100 -12.58 3.11 4.95
N GLY A 101 -12.22 3.37 3.70
CA GLY A 101 -11.46 4.54 3.30
C GLY A 101 -11.64 4.85 1.83
N THR A 102 -11.15 6.00 1.41
CA THR A 102 -11.17 6.46 0.01
C THR A 102 -9.76 6.25 -0.58
N LEU A 103 -9.66 5.34 -1.55
CA LEU A 103 -8.42 5.11 -2.29
C LEU A 103 -8.20 6.25 -3.28
N GLY A 104 -7.05 6.90 -3.19
CA GLY A 104 -6.67 8.00 -4.07
C GLY A 104 -6.25 7.56 -5.46
N SER A 105 -5.95 8.55 -6.32
CA SER A 105 -5.16 8.32 -7.52
C SER A 105 -3.69 8.19 -7.14
N GLY A 106 -2.97 7.36 -7.85
CA GLY A 106 -1.56 7.12 -7.54
C GLY A 106 -0.74 6.77 -8.76
N ASP A 107 0.51 6.46 -8.53
CA ASP A 107 1.49 6.14 -9.55
C ASP A 107 1.76 4.64 -9.58
N LEU A 108 1.81 4.09 -10.78
CA LEU A 108 2.25 2.73 -11.04
C LEU A 108 3.57 2.78 -11.78
N GLN A 109 4.59 2.22 -11.17
CA GLN A 109 5.94 2.16 -11.72
C GLN A 109 6.33 0.73 -12.07
N THR A 110 6.74 0.50 -13.32
CA THR A 110 7.32 -0.77 -13.73
C THR A 110 8.83 -0.76 -13.53
N ILE A 111 9.34 -1.71 -12.75
CA ILE A 111 10.74 -1.80 -12.37
C ILE A 111 11.32 -3.11 -12.88
N GLY A 112 12.45 -3.04 -13.61
CA GLY A 112 13.18 -4.19 -14.09
C GLY A 112 12.90 -4.57 -15.54
N THR A 113 13.54 -5.64 -15.98
CA THR A 113 13.43 -6.15 -17.36
C THR A 113 12.27 -7.13 -17.51
N ILE A 114 11.90 -7.39 -18.76
CA ILE A 114 10.80 -8.25 -19.22
C ILE A 114 10.67 -9.59 -18.46
N ALA A 115 11.78 -10.18 -18.02
CA ALA A 115 11.80 -11.54 -17.45
C ALA A 115 11.80 -11.61 -15.91
N GLY A 116 11.82 -10.50 -15.19
CA GLY A 116 11.95 -10.51 -13.72
C GLY A 116 11.55 -9.21 -13.05
N GLY A 117 10.89 -8.32 -13.79
CA GLY A 117 10.46 -7.04 -13.26
C GLY A 117 9.21 -7.20 -12.37
N TYR A 118 9.12 -6.38 -11.38
CA TYR A 118 7.89 -6.16 -10.60
C TYR A 118 7.33 -4.77 -10.89
N THR A 119 6.09 -4.59 -10.56
CA THR A 119 5.40 -3.33 -10.74
C THR A 119 4.90 -2.87 -9.39
N SER A 120 5.29 -1.69 -8.99
CA SER A 120 4.85 -1.06 -7.74
C SER A 120 3.74 -0.06 -8.05
N PHE A 121 2.66 -0.13 -7.32
CA PHE A 121 1.59 0.86 -7.28
C PHE A 121 1.57 1.51 -5.90
N GLN A 122 1.56 2.83 -5.85
CA GLN A 122 1.53 3.60 -4.62
C GLN A 122 0.47 4.69 -4.70
N THR A 123 -0.29 4.84 -3.63
CA THR A 123 -1.29 5.89 -3.46
C THR A 123 -1.60 6.08 -1.97
N ASP A 124 -2.49 7.03 -1.68
CA ASP A 124 -2.98 7.28 -0.32
C ASP A 124 -4.39 6.73 -0.14
N ILE A 125 -4.72 6.34 1.10
CA ILE A 125 -6.09 6.11 1.56
C ILE A 125 -6.45 7.26 2.48
N THR A 126 -7.50 7.99 2.15
CA THR A 126 -8.04 9.10 2.95
C THR A 126 -9.42 8.75 3.51
N ASP A 127 -10.02 9.67 4.28
CA ASP A 127 -11.37 9.52 4.84
C ASP A 127 -11.57 8.20 5.60
N ILE A 128 -10.56 7.79 6.36
CA ILE A 128 -10.54 6.51 7.05
C ILE A 128 -11.55 6.50 8.19
N VAL A 129 -12.44 5.52 8.16
CA VAL A 129 -13.42 5.28 9.21
C VAL A 129 -13.22 3.87 9.77
N ILE A 130 -12.83 3.76 11.04
CA ILE A 130 -12.87 2.50 11.78
C ILE A 130 -14.25 2.40 12.44
N THR A 131 -15.00 1.38 12.06
CA THR A 131 -16.36 1.15 12.55
C THR A 131 -16.35 0.71 14.02
N ASP A 132 -17.53 0.65 14.64
CA ASP A 132 -17.64 0.14 16.01
C ASP A 132 -17.25 -1.35 16.07
N ALA A 133 -17.57 -2.13 15.04
CA ALA A 133 -17.11 -3.52 14.93
C ALA A 133 -15.57 -3.60 14.84
N GLY A 134 -14.94 -2.71 14.07
CA GLY A 134 -13.49 -2.62 13.98
C GLY A 134 -12.82 -2.24 15.30
N LYS A 135 -13.40 -1.28 16.03
CA LYS A 135 -12.91 -0.91 17.38
C LYS A 135 -13.06 -2.06 18.39
N ALA A 136 -14.16 -2.79 18.30
CA ALA A 136 -14.43 -3.92 19.20
C ALA A 136 -13.55 -5.15 18.90
N LEU A 137 -12.94 -5.23 17.72
CA LEU A 137 -12.08 -6.36 17.32
C LEU A 137 -10.84 -6.54 18.19
N GLY A 138 -10.33 -5.44 18.76
CA GLY A 138 -9.11 -5.47 19.57
C GLY A 138 -7.81 -5.60 18.78
N SER A 139 -7.84 -5.34 17.47
CA SER A 139 -6.67 -5.34 16.62
C SER A 139 -5.69 -4.23 16.99
N ALA A 140 -4.41 -4.58 17.14
CA ALA A 140 -3.35 -3.60 17.37
C ALA A 140 -3.16 -2.69 16.15
N ALA A 141 -3.30 -3.25 14.94
CA ALA A 141 -3.20 -2.50 13.70
C ALA A 141 -4.30 -1.42 13.59
N LEU A 142 -5.57 -1.78 13.82
CA LEU A 142 -6.68 -0.83 13.79
C LEU A 142 -6.56 0.22 14.90
N ASN A 143 -6.13 -0.17 16.09
CA ASN A 143 -5.89 0.77 17.19
C ASN A 143 -4.77 1.76 16.84
N MET A 144 -3.67 1.30 16.22
CA MET A 144 -2.59 2.18 15.80
C MET A 144 -3.07 3.19 14.77
N ILE A 145 -3.84 2.76 13.77
CA ILE A 145 -4.45 3.66 12.77
C ILE A 145 -5.37 4.68 13.46
N LEU A 146 -6.23 4.24 14.37
CA LEU A 146 -7.16 5.10 15.10
C LEU A 146 -6.44 6.19 15.91
N TYR A 147 -5.32 5.85 16.54
CA TYR A 147 -4.57 6.76 17.41
C TYR A 147 -3.46 7.54 16.72
N SER A 148 -3.09 7.17 15.49
CA SER A 148 -2.03 7.86 14.73
C SER A 148 -2.33 9.32 14.44
N GLN A 149 -3.62 9.71 14.45
CA GLN A 149 -4.10 11.05 14.05
C GLN A 149 -3.59 11.50 12.68
N THR A 150 -3.15 10.57 11.85
CA THR A 150 -2.73 10.86 10.48
C THR A 150 -3.97 11.03 9.59
N PRO A 151 -3.94 11.95 8.61
CA PRO A 151 -5.09 12.19 7.74
C PRO A 151 -5.34 11.03 6.75
N GLY A 152 -4.41 10.08 6.63
CA GLY A 152 -4.50 8.97 5.69
C GLY A 152 -3.50 7.86 5.98
N LEU A 153 -3.53 6.83 5.16
CA LEU A 153 -2.56 5.73 5.13
C LEU A 153 -1.89 5.70 3.76
N ASP A 154 -0.60 5.39 3.74
CA ASP A 154 0.08 5.02 2.50
C ASP A 154 -0.38 3.62 2.09
N PHE A 155 -0.75 3.46 0.83
CA PHE A 155 -1.17 2.20 0.24
C PHE A 155 -0.19 1.79 -0.84
N GLU A 156 0.34 0.58 -0.73
CA GLU A 156 1.30 0.04 -1.68
C GLU A 156 0.90 -1.36 -2.14
N LEU A 157 1.04 -1.62 -3.44
CA LEU A 157 0.94 -2.95 -4.03
C LEU A 157 2.22 -3.26 -4.82
N SER A 158 2.73 -4.47 -4.63
CA SER A 158 3.79 -5.05 -5.48
C SER A 158 3.17 -6.14 -6.35
N LEU A 159 2.95 -5.83 -7.62
CA LEU A 159 2.34 -6.71 -8.59
C LEU A 159 3.41 -7.59 -9.24
N GLN A 160 3.24 -8.90 -9.14
CA GLN A 160 4.13 -9.85 -9.79
C GLN A 160 3.66 -10.08 -11.22
N GLY A 161 4.60 -10.14 -12.16
CA GLY A 161 4.30 -10.49 -13.55
C GLY A 161 3.89 -11.96 -13.69
N GLY A 162 3.13 -12.29 -14.74
CA GLY A 162 2.60 -13.62 -14.99
C GLY A 162 3.68 -14.71 -15.10
N SER A 163 3.32 -15.95 -14.79
CA SER A 163 4.18 -17.12 -14.97
C SER A 163 3.64 -18.02 -16.09
N GLY A 164 4.54 -18.60 -16.88
CA GLY A 164 4.17 -19.56 -17.93
C GLY A 164 4.80 -19.30 -19.29
N THR A 165 4.45 -20.08 -20.30
CA THR A 165 5.03 -20.01 -21.65
C THR A 165 4.65 -18.76 -22.44
N ASN A 166 3.62 -18.02 -22.03
CA ASN A 166 3.18 -16.76 -22.60
C ASN A 166 3.33 -15.60 -21.60
N TYR A 167 4.47 -15.58 -20.93
CA TYR A 167 4.75 -14.59 -19.93
C TYR A 167 4.90 -13.19 -20.55
N HIS A 168 4.07 -12.26 -20.11
CA HIS A 168 4.24 -10.83 -20.35
C HIS A 168 4.48 -10.11 -19.02
N SER A 169 5.49 -9.25 -18.97
CA SER A 169 5.62 -8.32 -17.86
C SER A 169 4.45 -7.34 -17.89
N PHE A 170 4.14 -6.70 -16.77
CA PHE A 170 3.07 -5.71 -16.75
C PHE A 170 3.31 -4.58 -17.76
N ALA A 171 4.56 -4.15 -17.91
CA ALA A 171 4.94 -3.17 -18.95
C ALA A 171 4.62 -3.63 -20.37
N GLN A 172 4.81 -4.93 -20.68
CA GLN A 172 4.44 -5.49 -21.98
C GLN A 172 2.92 -5.59 -22.16
N MET A 173 2.20 -5.93 -21.10
CA MET A 173 0.74 -5.95 -21.13
C MET A 173 0.19 -4.56 -21.46
N LEU A 174 0.67 -3.52 -20.79
CA LEU A 174 0.29 -2.14 -21.04
C LEU A 174 0.68 -1.67 -22.46
N ALA A 175 1.88 -1.97 -22.93
CA ALA A 175 2.36 -1.55 -24.25
C ALA A 175 1.71 -2.30 -25.41
N GLY A 176 1.37 -3.57 -25.22
CA GLY A 176 0.91 -4.47 -26.27
C GLY A 176 -0.56 -4.85 -26.20
N GLY A 177 -1.32 -4.36 -25.23
CA GLY A 177 -2.72 -4.74 -25.04
C GLY A 177 -2.90 -6.22 -24.66
N TYR A 178 -1.93 -6.83 -23.99
CA TYR A 178 -2.02 -8.22 -23.56
C TYR A 178 -2.80 -8.31 -22.26
N THR A 179 -3.69 -9.29 -22.20
CA THR A 179 -4.40 -9.65 -20.96
C THR A 179 -3.52 -10.50 -20.07
N GLY A 180 -3.73 -10.44 -18.78
CA GLY A 180 -3.06 -11.33 -17.84
C GLY A 180 -3.14 -10.84 -16.40
N GLY A 181 -2.56 -11.62 -15.52
CA GLY A 181 -2.48 -11.34 -14.10
C GLY A 181 -1.67 -12.39 -13.37
N ASN A 182 -1.39 -12.14 -12.11
CA ASN A 182 -0.70 -13.07 -11.21
C ASN A 182 -0.89 -12.62 -9.75
N GLY A 183 -0.08 -13.22 -8.86
CA GLY A 183 -0.06 -12.82 -7.46
C GLY A 183 0.44 -11.40 -7.25
N PHE A 184 0.16 -10.90 -6.08
CA PHE A 184 0.68 -9.62 -5.59
C PHE A 184 0.81 -9.66 -4.07
N SER A 185 1.50 -8.68 -3.53
CA SER A 185 1.49 -8.38 -2.10
C SER A 185 1.15 -6.91 -1.90
N GLY A 186 0.51 -6.59 -0.81
CA GLY A 186 0.16 -5.22 -0.50
C GLY A 186 0.32 -4.88 0.97
N ALA A 187 0.46 -3.59 1.23
CA ALA A 187 0.54 -3.05 2.56
C ALA A 187 -0.23 -1.73 2.68
N MET A 188 -0.73 -1.47 3.88
CA MET A 188 -1.19 -0.17 4.32
C MET A 188 -0.28 0.27 5.46
N SER A 189 0.35 1.42 5.30
CA SER A 189 1.32 1.94 6.26
C SER A 189 0.84 3.26 6.84
N ILE A 190 1.18 3.50 8.09
CA ILE A 190 0.93 4.80 8.72
C ILE A 190 2.07 5.72 8.31
N PRO A 191 1.78 6.86 7.63
CA PRO A 191 2.81 7.82 7.28
C PRO A 191 3.53 8.29 8.54
N GLU A 192 4.85 8.44 8.45
CA GLU A 192 5.60 8.97 9.58
C GLU A 192 5.16 10.41 9.89
N PRO A 193 4.99 10.74 11.17
CA PRO A 193 4.66 12.10 11.53
C PRO A 193 5.70 13.07 10.97
N ALA A 194 5.23 14.14 10.32
CA ALA A 194 6.09 15.24 9.85
C ALA A 194 7.00 15.82 10.96
N THR A 195 6.80 15.40 12.19
CA THR A 195 7.61 15.69 13.37
C THR A 195 9.08 15.34 13.17
N ILE A 196 9.40 14.25 12.47
CA ILE A 196 10.79 13.83 12.18
C ILE A 196 11.43 14.81 11.19
N ALA A 197 10.69 15.22 10.15
CA ALA A 197 11.15 16.22 9.20
C ALA A 197 11.30 17.59 9.89
N LEU A 198 10.40 17.95 10.78
CA LEU A 198 10.44 19.19 11.55
C LEU A 198 11.60 19.21 12.55
N MET A 199 11.90 18.09 13.21
CA MET A 199 13.07 17.96 14.09
C MET A 199 14.38 18.06 13.30
N GLY A 200 14.44 17.47 12.10
CA GLY A 200 15.57 17.63 11.18
C GLY A 200 15.77 19.08 10.76
N LEU A 201 14.73 19.77 10.34
CA LEU A 201 14.76 21.19 9.97
C LEU A 201 15.06 22.10 11.17
N GLY A 202 14.48 21.82 12.34
CA GLY A 202 14.74 22.56 13.59
C GLY A 202 16.20 22.46 14.03
N SER A 203 16.81 21.27 13.93
CA SER A 203 18.22 21.08 14.24
C SER A 203 19.15 21.83 13.27
N LEU A 204 18.82 21.86 11.98
CA LEU A 204 19.54 22.62 10.97
C LEU A 204 19.43 24.14 11.22
N ALA A 205 18.26 24.65 11.61
CA ALA A 205 18.06 26.05 11.95
C ALA A 205 18.87 26.49 13.18
N LEU A 206 18.94 25.61 14.20
CA LEU A 206 19.75 25.85 15.40
C LEU A 206 21.27 25.85 15.10
N LEU A 207 21.73 24.98 14.19
CA LEU A 207 23.13 24.97 13.75
C LEU A 207 23.51 26.22 12.98
N ARG A 208 22.57 26.77 12.19
CA ARG A 208 22.79 28.02 11.43
C ARG A 208 22.90 29.26 12.33
N LYS A 209 22.15 29.29 13.42
CA LYS A 209 22.16 30.41 14.38
C LYS A 209 23.43 30.47 15.24
N ARG A 210 24.22 29.40 15.32
CA ARG A 210 25.49 29.35 16.09
C ARG A 210 26.70 29.85 15.30
N LYS A 211 26.56 30.12 14.00
CA LYS A 211 27.64 30.65 13.13
C LYS A 211 27.54 32.15 12.87
N ALA A 212 26.56 32.84 13.43
CA ALA A 212 26.43 34.30 13.47
C ALA A 212 26.77 34.80 14.86
#